data_659aea639a9a5baad9f552d8a51ade15
#
_entry.id   659aea639a9a5baad9f552d8a51ade15
#
_cell.length_a   1.000
_cell.length_b   1.000
_cell.length_c   1.000
_cell.angle_alpha   90.00
_cell.angle_beta   90.00
_cell.angle_gamma   90.00
#
_symmetry.space_group_name_H-M   'P 1'
#
loop_
_entity.id
_entity.type
_entity.pdbx_description
1 polymer ?
#
loop_
_entity_poly.entity_id
_entity_poly.type
_entity_poly.pdbx_seq_one_letter_code
_entity_poly.pdbx_strand_id
1 'polypeptide(L)'
;WSQNTGPAVADYMLYKSLVFAAQNLDSETFKKYKASFLECVNKQKSPSILVFLTAEVPYLQNQIKKRGRSYEQNIEDAYLKKIEIGYKKILETELPFLVLKIDAATYDFKESEQGFQHLLRKIYSAKFL
;
A
#
# COMPACT_ATOMS: atom_id res chain seq x y z
N TRP A 1 0.16 0.05 -19.20
CA TRP A 1 -0.98 -0.59 -18.51
C TRP A 1 -2.20 -0.74 -19.38
N SER A 2 -2.54 0.24 -20.20
CA SER A 2 -3.75 0.22 -21.07
C SER A 2 -3.71 -0.83 -22.18
N GLN A 3 -2.55 -1.38 -22.54
CA GLN A 3 -2.36 -2.37 -23.61
C GLN A 3 -2.18 -3.80 -23.09
N ASN A 4 -2.05 -4.00 -21.77
CA ASN A 4 -1.87 -5.33 -21.22
C ASN A 4 -3.23 -6.03 -21.02
N THR A 5 -3.48 -7.11 -21.75
CA THR A 5 -4.70 -7.93 -21.65
C THR A 5 -4.54 -9.14 -20.73
N GLY A 6 -3.33 -9.42 -20.27
CA GLY A 6 -3.01 -10.52 -19.37
C GLY A 6 -3.02 -10.15 -17.88
N PRO A 7 -2.84 -11.13 -16.99
CA PRO A 7 -2.67 -10.88 -15.56
C PRO A 7 -1.40 -10.06 -15.32
N ALA A 8 -1.50 -9.05 -14.45
CA ALA A 8 -0.40 -8.17 -14.09
C ALA A 8 -0.32 -7.98 -12.58
N VAL A 9 0.90 -7.91 -12.05
CA VAL A 9 1.18 -7.58 -10.66
C VAL A 9 1.97 -6.28 -10.63
N ALA A 10 1.59 -5.36 -9.76
CA ALA A 10 2.31 -4.10 -9.55
C ALA A 10 2.61 -3.92 -8.07
N ASP A 11 3.79 -3.42 -7.75
CA ASP A 11 4.21 -3.09 -6.39
C ASP A 11 3.85 -1.66 -5.97
N TYR A 12 3.23 -0.90 -6.87
CA TYR A 12 2.83 0.48 -6.64
C TYR A 12 1.35 0.71 -6.94
N MET A 13 0.69 1.45 -6.07
CA MET A 13 -0.66 1.91 -6.26
C MET A 13 -0.77 3.43 -6.11
N LEU A 14 -1.53 4.08 -6.99
CA LEU A 14 -1.68 5.55 -7.01
C LEU A 14 -2.17 6.12 -5.67
N TYR A 15 -3.07 5.46 -4.96
CA TYR A 15 -3.56 5.90 -3.64
C TYR A 15 -2.45 6.10 -2.60
N LYS A 16 -1.30 5.43 -2.74
CA LYS A 16 -0.11 5.68 -1.92
C LYS A 16 0.30 7.15 -1.99
N SER A 17 0.33 7.74 -3.18
CA SER A 17 0.73 9.14 -3.35
C SER A 17 -0.21 10.10 -2.61
N LEU A 18 -1.49 9.80 -2.54
CA LEU A 18 -2.48 10.61 -1.81
C LEU A 18 -2.21 10.60 -0.29
N VAL A 19 -1.84 9.43 0.29
CA VAL A 19 -1.46 9.33 1.70
C VAL A 19 -0.27 10.22 2.02
N PHE A 20 0.79 10.13 1.21
CA PHE A 20 2.01 10.93 1.42
C PHE A 20 1.77 12.42 1.18
N ALA A 21 1.01 12.77 0.15
CA ALA A 21 0.64 14.15 -0.12
C ALA A 21 -0.11 14.80 1.06
N ALA A 22 -1.04 14.06 1.67
CA ALA A 22 -1.80 14.53 2.83
C ALA A 22 -0.94 14.80 4.07
N GLN A 23 0.26 14.21 4.16
CA GLN A 23 1.17 14.40 5.28
C GLN A 23 2.22 15.50 5.03
N ASN A 24 2.52 15.79 3.76
CA ASN A 24 3.66 16.63 3.38
C ASN A 24 3.26 17.97 2.73
N LEU A 25 2.00 18.11 2.30
CA LEU A 25 1.49 19.33 1.69
C LEU A 25 0.60 20.11 2.67
N ASP A 26 0.59 21.44 2.54
CA ASP A 26 -0.40 22.27 3.19
C ASP A 26 -1.83 21.99 2.66
N SER A 27 -2.85 22.45 3.38
CA SER A 27 -4.24 22.10 3.07
C SER A 27 -4.71 22.60 1.71
N GLU A 28 -4.25 23.76 1.24
CA GLU A 28 -4.63 24.31 -0.06
C GLU A 28 -3.98 23.52 -1.21
N THR A 29 -2.69 23.30 -1.11
CA THR A 29 -1.93 22.51 -2.09
C THR A 29 -2.43 21.08 -2.13
N PHE A 30 -2.73 20.46 -0.98
CA PHE A 30 -3.31 19.12 -0.92
C PHE A 30 -4.68 19.07 -1.61
N LYS A 31 -5.53 20.06 -1.45
CA LYS A 31 -6.85 20.12 -2.13
C LYS A 31 -6.70 20.12 -3.64
N LYS A 32 -5.77 20.92 -4.18
CA LYS A 32 -5.45 20.96 -5.63
C LYS A 32 -4.90 19.62 -6.11
N TYR A 33 -3.95 19.05 -5.36
CA TYR A 33 -3.38 17.73 -5.65
C TYR A 33 -4.46 16.63 -5.70
N LYS A 34 -5.36 16.61 -4.70
CA LYS A 34 -6.44 15.62 -4.62
C LYS A 34 -7.39 15.71 -5.81
N ALA A 35 -7.71 16.93 -6.30
CA ALA A 35 -8.54 17.09 -7.49
C ALA A 35 -7.89 16.48 -8.73
N SER A 36 -6.63 16.79 -8.99
CA SER A 36 -5.86 16.20 -10.11
C SER A 36 -5.68 14.68 -9.96
N PHE A 37 -5.49 14.21 -8.72
CA PHE A 37 -5.41 12.78 -8.41
C PHE A 37 -6.68 12.05 -8.81
N LEU A 38 -7.86 12.58 -8.45
CA LEU A 38 -9.15 11.97 -8.77
C LEU A 38 -9.39 11.89 -10.29
N GLU A 39 -8.99 12.91 -11.03
CA GLU A 39 -9.05 12.89 -12.50
C GLU A 39 -8.17 11.77 -13.09
N CYS A 40 -6.97 11.58 -12.54
CA CYS A 40 -6.07 10.54 -12.98
C CYS A 40 -6.61 9.13 -12.67
N VAL A 41 -7.08 8.92 -11.43
CA VAL A 41 -7.59 7.61 -10.99
C VAL A 41 -8.81 7.19 -11.80
N ASN A 42 -9.73 8.11 -12.08
CA ASN A 42 -10.95 7.82 -12.85
C ASN A 42 -10.66 7.41 -14.30
N LYS A 43 -9.47 7.74 -14.82
CA LYS A 43 -9.03 7.34 -16.18
C LYS A 43 -8.26 6.02 -16.20
N GLN A 44 -7.92 5.47 -15.04
CA GLN A 44 -7.12 4.24 -14.94
C GLN A 44 -8.01 3.01 -14.72
N LYS A 45 -7.55 1.86 -15.21
CA LYS A 45 -8.17 0.58 -14.84
C LYS A 45 -7.89 0.32 -13.37
N SER A 46 -8.94 0.04 -12.61
CA SER A 46 -8.80 -0.43 -11.24
C SER A 46 -8.20 -1.83 -11.20
N PRO A 47 -7.37 -2.16 -10.19
CA PRO A 47 -6.94 -3.53 -9.97
C PRO A 47 -8.16 -4.40 -9.59
N SER A 48 -8.08 -5.71 -9.82
CA SER A 48 -9.09 -6.64 -9.31
C SER A 48 -8.98 -6.82 -7.80
N ILE A 49 -7.75 -6.78 -7.29
CA ILE A 49 -7.44 -6.96 -5.88
C ILE A 49 -6.23 -6.10 -5.49
N LEU A 50 -6.34 -5.45 -4.34
CA LEU A 50 -5.23 -4.81 -3.65
C LEU A 50 -4.80 -5.69 -2.48
N VAL A 51 -3.57 -6.18 -2.50
CA VAL A 51 -2.93 -6.82 -1.34
C VAL A 51 -2.23 -5.73 -0.54
N PHE A 52 -2.79 -5.41 0.63
CA PHE A 52 -2.26 -4.39 1.52
C PHE A 52 -1.51 -5.04 2.67
N LEU A 53 -0.17 -4.87 2.67
CA LEU A 53 0.68 -5.37 3.73
C LEU A 53 0.63 -4.41 4.92
N THR A 54 0.23 -4.91 6.08
CA THR A 54 0.25 -4.20 7.35
C THR A 54 1.46 -4.64 8.17
N ALA A 55 1.98 -3.74 9.00
CA ALA A 55 3.00 -4.09 9.99
C ALA A 55 3.00 -3.03 11.10
N GLU A 56 3.36 -3.43 12.31
CA GLU A 56 3.57 -2.51 13.42
C GLU A 56 4.83 -1.67 13.24
N VAL A 57 4.85 -0.48 13.85
CA VAL A 57 5.98 0.46 13.74
C VAL A 57 7.32 -0.16 14.13
N PRO A 58 7.46 -0.94 15.22
CA PRO A 58 8.73 -1.59 15.54
C PRO A 58 9.24 -2.52 14.45
N TYR A 59 8.34 -3.27 13.80
CA TYR A 59 8.68 -4.11 12.66
C TYR A 59 9.17 -3.28 11.47
N LEU A 60 8.45 -2.20 11.13
CA LEU A 60 8.84 -1.29 10.05
C LEU A 60 10.21 -0.66 10.29
N GLN A 61 10.48 -0.18 11.50
CA GLN A 61 11.78 0.38 11.89
C GLN A 61 12.92 -0.65 11.72
N ASN A 62 12.68 -1.90 12.10
CA ASN A 62 13.66 -2.97 11.89
C ASN A 62 13.91 -3.21 10.39
N GLN A 63 12.87 -3.21 9.56
CA GLN A 63 13.03 -3.36 8.11
C GLN A 63 13.77 -2.17 7.48
N ILE A 64 13.50 -0.93 7.94
CA ILE A 64 14.22 0.28 7.50
C ILE A 64 15.70 0.17 7.84
N LYS A 65 16.04 -0.23 9.06
CA LYS A 65 17.43 -0.46 9.49
C LYS A 65 18.12 -1.53 8.66
N LYS A 66 17.48 -2.69 8.44
CA LYS A 66 18.00 -3.78 7.61
C LYS A 66 18.24 -3.35 6.16
N ARG A 67 17.37 -2.50 5.61
CA ARG A 67 17.52 -1.97 4.24
C ARG A 67 18.72 -1.05 4.09
N GLY A 68 19.10 -0.32 5.14
CA GLY A 68 20.33 0.48 5.22
C GLY A 68 20.37 1.73 4.34
N ARG A 69 19.25 2.21 3.80
CA ARG A 69 19.22 3.44 3.00
C ARG A 69 19.42 4.66 3.90
N SER A 70 20.45 5.47 3.63
CA SER A 70 20.86 6.59 4.49
C SER A 70 19.75 7.59 4.73
N TYR A 71 18.97 7.94 3.71
CA TYR A 71 17.86 8.90 3.81
C TYR A 71 16.61 8.38 4.56
N GLU A 72 16.54 7.07 4.83
CA GLU A 72 15.44 6.47 5.58
C GLU A 72 15.77 6.28 7.07
N GLN A 73 17.04 6.36 7.48
CA GLN A 73 17.47 5.99 8.84
C GLN A 73 16.95 6.94 9.94
N ASN A 74 16.55 8.15 9.58
CA ASN A 74 16.03 9.16 10.50
C ASN A 74 14.50 9.26 10.50
N ILE A 75 13.79 8.27 9.94
CA ILE A 75 12.32 8.26 9.93
C ILE A 75 11.82 7.97 11.34
N GLU A 76 11.05 8.92 11.89
CA GLU A 76 10.49 8.83 13.24
C GLU A 76 9.25 7.93 13.29
N ASP A 77 9.03 7.28 14.43
CA ASP A 77 7.83 6.46 14.70
C ASP A 77 6.54 7.25 14.53
N ALA A 78 6.54 8.52 14.95
CA ALA A 78 5.39 9.41 14.81
C ALA A 78 4.99 9.62 13.35
N TYR A 79 5.97 9.71 12.43
CA TYR A 79 5.72 9.81 11.01
C TYR A 79 5.13 8.50 10.45
N LEU A 80 5.70 7.35 10.81
CA LEU A 80 5.17 6.05 10.40
C LEU A 80 3.73 5.82 10.87
N LYS A 81 3.40 6.23 12.10
CA LYS A 81 2.02 6.19 12.63
C LYS A 81 1.07 7.09 11.85
N LYS A 82 1.49 8.30 11.48
CA LYS A 82 0.67 9.19 10.63
C LYS A 82 0.38 8.58 9.26
N ILE A 83 1.38 7.96 8.64
CA ILE A 83 1.22 7.26 7.36
C ILE A 83 0.26 6.07 7.50
N GLU A 84 0.38 5.27 8.56
CA GLU A 84 -0.53 4.17 8.87
C GLU A 84 -1.99 4.64 8.99
N ILE A 85 -2.23 5.73 9.74
CA ILE A 85 -3.56 6.35 9.88
C ILE A 85 -4.09 6.81 8.52
N GLY A 86 -3.22 7.42 7.69
CA GLY A 86 -3.57 7.84 6.34
C GLY A 86 -4.04 6.69 5.46
N TYR A 87 -3.34 5.56 5.51
CA TYR A 87 -3.75 4.34 4.80
C TYR A 87 -5.08 3.79 5.34
N LYS A 88 -5.26 3.69 6.66
CA LYS A 88 -6.51 3.23 7.27
C LYS A 88 -7.70 4.04 6.77
N LYS A 89 -7.60 5.37 6.76
CA LYS A 89 -8.66 6.26 6.26
C LYS A 89 -9.02 5.98 4.79
N ILE A 90 -8.04 5.74 3.92
CA ILE A 90 -8.32 5.43 2.51
C ILE A 90 -8.96 4.05 2.38
N LEU A 91 -8.50 3.06 3.14
CA LEU A 91 -9.04 1.69 3.09
C LEU A 91 -10.44 1.55 3.71
N GLU A 92 -10.89 2.57 4.45
CA GLU A 92 -12.26 2.66 5.00
C GLU A 92 -13.24 3.32 4.01
N THR A 93 -12.75 3.92 2.91
CA THR A 93 -13.62 4.44 1.86
C THR A 93 -14.08 3.33 0.92
N GLU A 94 -15.19 3.54 0.21
CA GLU A 94 -15.58 2.63 -0.87
C GLU A 94 -14.52 2.65 -1.98
N LEU A 95 -13.84 1.52 -2.14
CA LEU A 95 -12.86 1.32 -3.19
C LEU A 95 -13.46 0.41 -4.28
N PRO A 96 -13.18 0.68 -5.57
CA PRO A 96 -13.75 -0.08 -6.67
C PRO A 96 -13.05 -1.44 -6.90
N PHE A 97 -12.42 -2.01 -5.87
CA PHE A 97 -11.67 -3.26 -5.90
C PHE A 97 -11.62 -3.91 -4.52
N LEU A 98 -11.38 -5.21 -4.51
CA LEU A 98 -11.20 -5.97 -3.28
C LEU A 98 -9.89 -5.59 -2.57
N VAL A 99 -9.95 -5.40 -1.24
CA VAL A 99 -8.77 -5.16 -0.41
C VAL A 99 -8.51 -6.36 0.49
N LEU A 100 -7.37 -7.01 0.29
CA LEU A 100 -6.87 -8.10 1.14
C LEU A 100 -5.79 -7.55 2.06
N LYS A 101 -6.07 -7.46 3.36
CA LYS A 101 -5.10 -7.05 4.38
C LYS A 101 -4.30 -8.25 4.85
N ILE A 102 -2.98 -8.12 4.85
CA ILE A 102 -2.04 -9.18 5.28
C ILE A 102 -1.03 -8.57 6.24
N ASP A 103 -0.89 -9.15 7.41
CA ASP A 103 0.15 -8.79 8.35
C ASP A 103 1.50 -9.34 7.89
N ALA A 104 2.43 -8.44 7.56
CA ALA A 104 3.75 -8.80 7.07
C ALA A 104 4.65 -9.47 8.13
N ALA A 105 4.34 -9.29 9.42
CA ALA A 105 5.07 -9.93 10.50
C ALA A 105 4.65 -11.39 10.70
N THR A 106 3.40 -11.73 10.37
CA THR A 106 2.86 -13.09 10.54
C THR A 106 3.34 -14.05 9.45
N TYR A 107 3.62 -13.53 8.26
CA TYR A 107 4.01 -14.35 7.10
C TYR A 107 5.41 -14.02 6.65
N ASP A 108 6.33 -14.94 6.89
CA ASP A 108 7.69 -14.86 6.36
C ASP A 108 7.72 -15.30 4.89
N PHE A 109 7.06 -14.51 4.03
CA PHE A 109 6.96 -14.81 2.60
C PHE A 109 8.24 -14.49 1.83
N LYS A 110 9.26 -13.91 2.47
CA LYS A 110 10.56 -13.62 1.84
C LYS A 110 11.55 -14.78 2.03
N GLU A 111 11.58 -15.34 3.22
CA GLU A 111 12.60 -16.33 3.61
C GLU A 111 12.02 -17.76 3.65
N SER A 112 10.68 -17.90 3.61
CA SER A 112 10.00 -19.18 3.72
C SER A 112 9.12 -19.46 2.50
N GLU A 113 9.40 -20.56 1.79
CA GLU A 113 8.56 -21.06 0.70
C GLU A 113 7.12 -21.35 1.19
N GLN A 114 6.97 -21.87 2.39
CA GLN A 114 5.65 -22.13 2.98
C GLN A 114 4.89 -20.85 3.24
N GLY A 115 5.55 -19.79 3.72
CA GLY A 115 4.99 -18.47 3.91
C GLY A 115 4.52 -17.87 2.59
N PHE A 116 5.32 -17.99 1.54
CA PHE A 116 4.98 -17.54 0.20
C PHE A 116 3.77 -18.29 -0.37
N GLN A 117 3.74 -19.61 -0.29
CA GLN A 117 2.62 -20.44 -0.72
C GLN A 117 1.32 -20.11 0.04
N HIS A 118 1.42 -19.81 1.34
CA HIS A 118 0.27 -19.39 2.13
C HIS A 118 -0.29 -18.04 1.66
N LEU A 119 0.59 -17.08 1.37
CA LEU A 119 0.21 -15.79 0.80
C LEU A 119 -0.53 -15.97 -0.54
N LEU A 120 0.02 -16.79 -1.44
CA LEU A 120 -0.61 -17.07 -2.73
C LEU A 120 -2.01 -17.68 -2.56
N ARG A 121 -2.17 -18.67 -1.67
CA ARG A 121 -3.49 -19.28 -1.40
C ARG A 121 -4.51 -18.24 -0.92
N LYS A 122 -4.10 -17.32 -0.05
CA LYS A 122 -4.98 -16.23 0.41
C LYS A 122 -5.40 -15.30 -0.74
N ILE A 123 -4.47 -14.95 -1.62
CA ILE A 123 -4.77 -14.09 -2.78
C ILE A 123 -5.74 -14.81 -3.74
N TYR A 124 -5.50 -16.08 -4.02
CA TYR A 124 -6.37 -16.85 -4.90
C TYR A 124 -7.76 -17.07 -4.31
N SER A 125 -7.87 -17.42 -3.01
CA SER A 125 -9.18 -17.60 -2.38
C SER A 125 -9.99 -16.31 -2.29
N ALA A 126 -9.35 -15.15 -2.12
CA ALA A 126 -10.02 -13.86 -2.10
C ALA A 126 -10.61 -13.44 -3.47
N LYS A 127 -10.11 -13.99 -4.57
CA LYS A 127 -10.60 -13.71 -5.92
C LYS A 127 -11.94 -14.39 -6.24
N PHE A 128 -12.33 -15.41 -5.47
CA PHE A 128 -13.53 -16.22 -5.71
C PHE A 128 -14.66 -15.95 -4.69
N LEU A 129 -14.51 -14.92 -3.86
CA LEU A 129 -15.57 -14.39 -2.99
C LEU A 129 -16.23 -13.17 -3.62
#